data_4d7b13ea58b211d485368e88d3c8b853
#
_entry.id   4d7b13ea58b211d485368e88d3c8b853
#
_cell.length_a   1.000
_cell.length_b   1.000
_cell.length_c   1.000
_cell.angle_alpha   90.00
_cell.angle_beta   90.00
_cell.angle_gamma   90.00
#
_symmetry.space_group_name_H-M   'P 1'
#
loop_
_entity.id
_entity.type
_entity.pdbx_description
1 polymer ?
#
loop_
_entity_poly.entity_id
_entity_poly.type
_entity_poly.pdbx_seq_one_letter_code
_entity_poly.pdbx_strand_id
1 'polypeptide(L)'
;MGSYTYPIAHPDKTLTPEQVHILLSKPQLVAKRLADITQMRFIADFLLSGRFDATGGGVFYETGEEIFASDAPEAVAPGSEYPKTVLTTGEIAAARTVKWGISTDVTDEKIAREGIAVVNKALARLGNVIIRHVDTVAWGVISSKVTSTETSAAWDTPGAAVEAVTRIRNARAELGTGLDLSTIVLPGAQYAKFIGMLVDKGALPRENANPALNGTMPVNALGLTWTTSPHVTGKDPWLFDTEQLGGMADEKLNSPGYASAGGTNIESLS
;
A
#
# COMPACT_ATOMS: atom_id res chain seq x y z
N MET A 1 15.54 -10.22 -34.95
CA MET A 1 14.34 -10.42 -34.10
C MET A 1 14.33 -9.33 -33.07
N GLY A 2 13.42 -8.38 -33.19
CA GLY A 2 13.28 -7.31 -32.20
C GLY A 2 12.85 -7.88 -30.86
N SER A 3 13.59 -7.60 -29.80
CA SER A 3 13.18 -7.93 -28.43
C SER A 3 12.01 -7.03 -28.07
N TYR A 4 10.82 -7.58 -27.98
CA TYR A 4 9.68 -6.85 -27.42
C TYR A 4 9.83 -6.80 -25.91
N THR A 5 10.21 -5.64 -25.40
CA THR A 5 10.08 -5.33 -23.96
C THR A 5 8.62 -5.02 -23.67
N TYR A 6 8.01 -5.78 -22.77
CA TYR A 6 6.66 -5.51 -22.30
C TYR A 6 6.72 -5.02 -20.85
N PRO A 7 6.01 -3.94 -20.48
CA PRO A 7 5.15 -3.10 -21.33
C PRO A 7 5.95 -2.37 -22.41
N ILE A 8 5.32 -2.21 -23.57
CA ILE A 8 5.96 -1.51 -24.69
C ILE A 8 6.28 -0.09 -24.23
N ALA A 9 7.57 0.23 -24.12
CA ALA A 9 8.04 1.52 -23.60
C ALA A 9 7.61 2.70 -24.48
N HIS A 10 7.37 2.43 -25.76
CA HIS A 10 6.84 3.40 -26.70
C HIS A 10 5.58 2.85 -27.33
N PRO A 11 4.46 3.61 -27.30
CA PRO A 11 3.28 3.26 -28.06
C PRO A 11 3.61 3.45 -29.54
N ASP A 12 4.28 2.47 -30.08
CA ASP A 12 4.72 2.58 -31.45
C ASP A 12 3.54 2.45 -32.39
N LYS A 13 3.55 3.35 -33.36
CA LYS A 13 2.72 3.32 -34.55
C LYS A 13 2.92 2.03 -35.38
N THR A 14 3.68 1.08 -34.87
CA THR A 14 4.03 -0.19 -35.54
C THR A 14 3.00 -1.29 -35.38
N LEU A 15 2.07 -1.16 -34.43
CA LEU A 15 0.99 -2.15 -34.29
C LEU A 15 -0.18 -1.76 -35.18
N THR A 16 -0.56 -2.67 -36.07
CA THR A 16 -1.77 -2.50 -36.87
C THR A 16 -3.02 -2.64 -35.99
N PRO A 17 -4.19 -2.09 -36.41
CA PRO A 17 -5.44 -2.26 -35.67
C PRO A 17 -5.76 -3.72 -35.36
N GLU A 18 -5.53 -4.64 -36.30
CA GLU A 18 -5.74 -6.07 -36.12
C GLU A 18 -4.84 -6.65 -35.03
N GLN A 19 -3.59 -6.20 -34.93
CA GLN A 19 -2.67 -6.61 -33.88
C GLN A 19 -3.11 -6.07 -32.50
N VAL A 20 -3.70 -4.87 -32.46
CA VAL A 20 -4.29 -4.33 -31.23
C VAL A 20 -5.49 -5.15 -30.79
N HIS A 21 -6.37 -5.54 -31.69
CA HIS A 21 -7.49 -6.43 -31.39
C HIS A 21 -7.03 -7.81 -30.88
N ILE A 22 -5.98 -8.38 -31.49
CA ILE A 22 -5.37 -9.62 -30.99
C ILE A 22 -4.78 -9.45 -29.57
N LEU A 23 -4.15 -8.32 -29.30
CA LEU A 23 -3.65 -8.03 -27.95
C LEU A 23 -4.79 -7.96 -26.93
N LEU A 24 -5.85 -7.23 -27.26
CA LEU A 24 -7.03 -7.07 -26.41
C LEU A 24 -7.79 -8.37 -26.21
N SER A 25 -7.79 -9.26 -27.20
CA SER A 25 -8.43 -10.57 -27.09
C SER A 25 -7.74 -11.54 -26.12
N LYS A 26 -6.54 -11.18 -25.61
CA LYS A 26 -5.79 -11.99 -24.65
C LYS A 26 -5.79 -11.35 -23.26
N PRO A 27 -6.73 -11.71 -22.36
CA PRO A 27 -6.89 -11.09 -21.04
C PRO A 27 -5.61 -11.12 -20.20
N GLN A 28 -4.82 -12.19 -20.32
CA GLN A 28 -3.57 -12.32 -19.59
C GLN A 28 -2.53 -11.26 -19.94
N LEU A 29 -2.47 -10.83 -21.20
CA LEU A 29 -1.55 -9.76 -21.62
C LEU A 29 -2.03 -8.40 -21.14
N VAL A 30 -3.33 -8.17 -21.17
CA VAL A 30 -3.94 -6.94 -20.65
C VAL A 30 -3.74 -6.87 -19.13
N ALA A 31 -4.01 -7.94 -18.41
CA ALA A 31 -3.81 -8.02 -16.96
C ALA A 31 -2.34 -7.78 -16.57
N LYS A 32 -1.39 -8.43 -17.28
CA LYS A 32 0.03 -8.20 -17.05
C LYS A 32 0.40 -6.72 -17.25
N ARG A 33 -0.08 -6.11 -18.32
CA ARG A 33 0.20 -4.69 -18.60
C ARG A 33 -0.41 -3.77 -17.56
N LEU A 34 -1.62 -4.06 -17.11
CA LEU A 34 -2.26 -3.32 -16.03
C LEU A 34 -1.45 -3.46 -14.74
N ALA A 35 -1.04 -4.68 -14.38
CA ALA A 35 -0.18 -4.94 -13.23
C ALA A 35 1.13 -4.13 -13.30
N ASP A 36 1.81 -4.10 -14.45
CA ASP A 36 3.04 -3.33 -14.63
C ASP A 36 2.83 -1.81 -14.45
N ILE A 37 1.66 -1.28 -14.84
CA ILE A 37 1.30 0.13 -14.66
C ILE A 37 0.99 0.42 -13.18
N THR A 38 0.41 -0.53 -12.47
CA THR A 38 -0.05 -0.35 -11.08
C THR A 38 1.02 -0.67 -10.04
N GLN A 39 2.00 -1.49 -10.38
CA GLN A 39 2.96 -2.18 -9.51
C GLN A 39 3.83 -1.30 -8.58
N MET A 40 3.77 0.01 -8.64
CA MET A 40 4.62 0.85 -7.78
C MET A 40 3.87 2.05 -7.16
N ARG A 41 2.56 2.01 -7.11
CA ARG A 41 1.78 3.18 -6.74
C ARG A 41 0.86 3.00 -5.54
N PHE A 42 0.73 1.79 -5.01
CA PHE A 42 -0.12 1.52 -3.85
C PHE A 42 0.63 1.79 -2.56
N ILE A 43 0.15 2.73 -1.77
CA ILE A 43 0.61 2.87 -0.40
C ILE A 43 0.08 1.72 0.48
N ALA A 44 -1.07 1.16 0.11
CA ALA A 44 -1.64 0.00 0.79
C ALA A 44 -0.68 -1.20 0.76
N ASP A 45 -0.06 -1.48 -0.38
CA ASP A 45 0.94 -2.55 -0.53
C ASP A 45 2.18 -2.35 0.33
N PHE A 46 2.57 -1.11 0.52
CA PHE A 46 3.72 -0.76 1.34
C PHE A 46 3.43 -0.87 2.85
N LEU A 47 2.24 -0.45 3.27
CA LEU A 47 1.86 -0.46 4.69
C LEU A 47 1.37 -1.83 5.16
N LEU A 48 0.64 -2.55 4.31
CA LEU A 48 0.06 -3.87 4.63
C LEU A 48 0.92 -4.96 3.98
N SER A 49 1.95 -5.40 4.66
CA SER A 49 2.92 -6.37 4.14
C SER A 49 2.38 -7.79 4.07
N GLY A 50 1.42 -8.15 4.92
CA GLY A 50 0.79 -9.47 4.95
C GLY A 50 -0.05 -9.73 3.69
N ARG A 51 0.08 -10.94 3.11
CA ARG A 51 -0.72 -11.40 1.97
C ARG A 51 -1.41 -12.69 2.30
N PHE A 52 -2.73 -12.70 2.12
CA PHE A 52 -3.57 -13.85 2.38
C PHE A 52 -4.33 -14.23 1.12
N ASP A 53 -4.43 -15.52 0.85
CA ASP A 53 -5.31 -16.03 -0.21
C ASP A 53 -6.73 -16.19 0.36
N ALA A 54 -7.69 -15.45 -0.17
CA ALA A 54 -9.10 -15.64 0.14
C ALA A 54 -9.67 -16.76 -0.72
N THR A 55 -10.29 -17.74 -0.08
CA THR A 55 -10.92 -18.86 -0.78
C THR A 55 -12.41 -18.87 -0.44
N GLY A 56 -13.28 -18.89 -1.47
CA GLY A 56 -14.72 -18.92 -1.25
C GLY A 56 -15.32 -17.62 -0.70
N GLY A 57 -14.70 -16.50 -0.99
CA GLY A 57 -15.26 -15.18 -0.70
C GLY A 57 -14.98 -14.63 0.70
N GLY A 58 -14.01 -15.19 1.42
CA GLY A 58 -13.64 -14.67 2.74
C GLY A 58 -12.36 -15.23 3.32
N VAL A 59 -11.89 -14.59 4.39
CA VAL A 59 -10.76 -15.01 5.20
C VAL A 59 -11.17 -15.00 6.66
N PHE A 60 -10.82 -16.06 7.38
CA PHE A 60 -10.92 -16.12 8.84
C PHE A 60 -9.57 -15.71 9.43
N TYR A 61 -9.62 -14.89 10.44
CA TYR A 61 -8.44 -14.45 11.17
C TYR A 61 -8.75 -14.35 12.66
N GLU A 62 -7.75 -14.51 13.46
CA GLU A 62 -7.84 -14.44 14.91
C GLU A 62 -7.52 -13.03 15.40
N THR A 63 -8.28 -12.52 16.34
CA THR A 63 -8.09 -11.20 16.94
C THR A 63 -8.07 -11.30 18.44
N GLY A 64 -7.28 -10.44 19.09
CA GLY A 64 -7.26 -10.36 20.55
C GLY A 64 -6.44 -11.45 21.23
N GLU A 65 -5.53 -12.12 20.50
CA GLU A 65 -4.58 -13.03 21.12
C GLU A 65 -3.66 -12.26 22.08
N GLU A 66 -3.52 -12.75 23.30
CA GLU A 66 -2.61 -12.18 24.29
C GLU A 66 -1.17 -12.56 23.95
N ILE A 67 -0.28 -11.56 23.86
CA ILE A 67 1.14 -11.76 23.53
C ILE A 67 1.87 -12.43 24.69
N PHE A 68 1.40 -12.22 25.92
CA PHE A 68 2.00 -12.79 27.12
C PHE A 68 1.16 -13.92 27.66
N ALA A 69 1.84 -14.97 28.15
CA ALA A 69 1.19 -16.00 28.92
C ALA A 69 0.62 -15.41 30.24
N SER A 70 -0.50 -15.95 30.71
CA SER A 70 -1.17 -15.47 31.93
C SER A 70 -0.31 -15.63 33.18
N ASP A 71 0.60 -16.62 33.17
CA ASP A 71 1.42 -16.97 34.33
C ASP A 71 2.88 -16.60 34.10
N ALA A 72 3.52 -16.03 35.11
CA ALA A 72 4.94 -15.74 35.10
C ALA A 72 5.77 -17.03 35.34
N PRO A 73 6.99 -17.08 34.75
CA PRO A 73 7.89 -18.20 35.03
C PRO A 73 8.29 -18.23 36.51
N GLU A 74 8.24 -19.41 37.11
CA GLU A 74 8.62 -19.65 38.50
C GLU A 74 9.97 -20.39 38.62
N ALA A 75 10.64 -20.18 39.75
CA ALA A 75 11.86 -20.93 40.04
C ALA A 75 11.50 -22.38 40.41
N VAL A 76 11.99 -23.34 39.64
CA VAL A 76 11.68 -24.76 39.81
C VAL A 76 12.88 -25.49 40.44
N ALA A 77 12.61 -26.27 41.52
CA ALA A 77 13.64 -27.08 42.14
C ALA A 77 14.04 -28.28 41.24
N PRO A 78 15.26 -28.77 41.32
CA PRO A 78 15.70 -29.93 40.56
C PRO A 78 14.78 -31.14 40.81
N GLY A 79 14.19 -31.69 39.76
CA GLY A 79 13.27 -32.83 39.83
C GLY A 79 11.76 -32.48 40.03
N SER A 80 11.41 -31.21 40.13
CA SER A 80 10.02 -30.74 40.17
C SER A 80 9.46 -30.53 38.78
N GLU A 81 8.15 -30.60 38.62
CA GLU A 81 7.45 -30.26 37.37
C GLU A 81 7.48 -28.74 37.11
N TYR A 82 7.60 -28.36 35.84
CA TYR A 82 7.45 -26.96 35.43
C TYR A 82 5.99 -26.53 35.55
N PRO A 83 5.72 -25.28 35.96
CA PRO A 83 4.38 -24.71 35.93
C PRO A 83 3.81 -24.74 34.53
N LYS A 84 2.53 -25.08 34.40
CA LYS A 84 1.83 -25.13 33.13
C LYS A 84 0.92 -23.92 33.04
N THR A 85 1.07 -23.12 32.00
CA THR A 85 0.16 -22.03 31.70
C THR A 85 -0.82 -22.42 30.60
N VAL A 86 -1.97 -21.80 30.57
CA VAL A 86 -2.97 -21.97 29.50
C VAL A 86 -2.83 -20.80 28.52
N LEU A 87 -2.68 -21.14 27.27
CA LEU A 87 -2.72 -20.12 26.19
C LEU A 87 -4.18 -19.75 25.94
N THR A 88 -4.46 -18.47 25.98
CA THR A 88 -5.76 -17.94 25.56
C THR A 88 -5.78 -17.86 24.04
N THR A 89 -6.83 -18.42 23.42
CA THR A 89 -7.10 -18.24 22.00
C THR A 89 -7.89 -16.97 21.80
N GLY A 90 -7.53 -16.19 20.80
CA GLY A 90 -8.26 -14.98 20.41
C GLY A 90 -9.65 -15.30 19.82
N GLU A 91 -10.42 -14.28 19.57
CA GLU A 91 -11.71 -14.42 18.90
C GLU A 91 -11.52 -14.59 17.39
N ILE A 92 -12.22 -15.56 16.80
CA ILE A 92 -12.22 -15.76 15.35
C ILE A 92 -13.11 -14.71 14.71
N ALA A 93 -12.52 -13.87 13.90
CA ALA A 93 -13.20 -12.90 13.06
C ALA A 93 -13.19 -13.33 11.59
N ALA A 94 -14.17 -12.89 10.82
CA ALA A 94 -14.25 -13.16 9.39
C ALA A 94 -14.29 -11.86 8.61
N ALA A 95 -13.46 -11.76 7.57
CA ALA A 95 -13.53 -10.70 6.57
C ALA A 95 -14.02 -11.27 5.24
N ARG A 96 -14.96 -10.58 4.61
CA ARG A 96 -15.50 -10.96 3.29
C ARG A 96 -14.75 -10.22 2.21
N THR A 97 -14.44 -10.92 1.13
CA THR A 97 -13.93 -10.28 -0.09
C THR A 97 -15.07 -9.55 -0.81
N VAL A 98 -14.75 -8.39 -1.37
CA VAL A 98 -15.68 -7.61 -2.19
C VAL A 98 -15.07 -7.45 -3.58
N LYS A 99 -15.81 -7.87 -4.59
CA LYS A 99 -15.38 -7.71 -5.97
C LYS A 99 -15.65 -6.29 -6.45
N TRP A 100 -14.59 -5.61 -6.83
CA TRP A 100 -14.64 -4.30 -7.46
C TRP A 100 -14.19 -4.42 -8.90
N GLY A 101 -14.81 -3.68 -9.79
CA GLY A 101 -14.44 -3.71 -11.21
C GLY A 101 -14.84 -2.39 -11.88
N ILE A 102 -14.12 -2.06 -12.94
CA ILE A 102 -14.41 -0.93 -13.81
C ILE A 102 -14.10 -1.33 -15.25
N SER A 103 -14.93 -0.93 -16.17
CA SER A 103 -14.75 -1.14 -17.60
C SER A 103 -14.68 0.17 -18.35
N THR A 104 -14.12 0.15 -19.54
CA THR A 104 -14.10 1.28 -20.47
C THR A 104 -14.25 0.78 -21.89
N ASP A 105 -14.92 1.57 -22.70
CA ASP A 105 -15.14 1.28 -24.11
C ASP A 105 -14.16 2.08 -24.97
N VAL A 106 -13.60 1.44 -25.97
CA VAL A 106 -12.73 2.06 -26.96
C VAL A 106 -13.32 1.78 -28.34
N THR A 107 -13.58 2.83 -29.11
CA THR A 107 -14.17 2.70 -30.44
C THR A 107 -13.12 2.28 -31.46
N ASP A 108 -13.51 1.46 -32.45
CA ASP A 108 -12.65 1.02 -33.54
C ASP A 108 -12.06 2.17 -34.32
N GLU A 109 -12.85 3.25 -34.51
CA GLU A 109 -12.35 4.45 -35.17
C GLU A 109 -11.18 5.11 -34.43
N LYS A 110 -11.19 5.12 -33.09
CA LYS A 110 -10.08 5.63 -32.29
C LYS A 110 -8.87 4.71 -32.38
N ILE A 111 -9.09 3.39 -32.37
CA ILE A 111 -8.00 2.42 -32.57
C ILE A 111 -7.38 2.60 -33.95
N ALA A 112 -8.20 2.77 -35.00
CA ALA A 112 -7.71 2.99 -36.36
C ALA A 112 -6.92 4.31 -36.50
N ARG A 113 -7.32 5.38 -35.79
CA ARG A 113 -6.66 6.70 -35.87
C ARG A 113 -5.40 6.82 -35.01
N GLU A 114 -5.45 6.34 -33.77
CA GLU A 114 -4.42 6.56 -32.75
C GLU A 114 -3.63 5.27 -32.40
N GLY A 115 -4.08 4.11 -32.90
CA GLY A 115 -3.44 2.83 -32.66
C GLY A 115 -3.44 2.44 -31.18
N ILE A 116 -2.37 1.77 -30.74
CA ILE A 116 -2.20 1.25 -29.35
C ILE A 116 -2.18 2.38 -28.30
N ALA A 117 -1.94 3.62 -28.68
CA ALA A 117 -1.86 4.73 -27.73
C ALA A 117 -3.17 4.94 -26.97
N VAL A 118 -4.32 4.74 -27.62
CA VAL A 118 -5.65 4.85 -26.99
C VAL A 118 -5.82 3.82 -25.90
N VAL A 119 -5.46 2.57 -26.21
CA VAL A 119 -5.54 1.45 -25.25
C VAL A 119 -4.63 1.71 -24.05
N ASN A 120 -3.41 2.18 -24.27
CA ASN A 120 -2.49 2.53 -23.20
C ASN A 120 -3.04 3.63 -22.29
N LYS A 121 -3.63 4.67 -22.87
CA LYS A 121 -4.29 5.73 -22.10
C LYS A 121 -5.49 5.20 -21.31
N ALA A 122 -6.28 4.33 -21.91
CA ALA A 122 -7.42 3.70 -21.23
C ALA A 122 -6.95 2.85 -20.04
N LEU A 123 -5.98 1.97 -20.24
CA LEU A 123 -5.42 1.14 -19.17
C LEU A 123 -4.80 1.99 -18.05
N ALA A 124 -4.05 3.04 -18.39
CA ALA A 124 -3.48 3.94 -17.39
C ALA A 124 -4.57 4.63 -16.54
N ARG A 125 -5.67 5.05 -17.16
CA ARG A 125 -6.81 5.64 -16.43
C ARG A 125 -7.49 4.62 -15.53
N LEU A 126 -7.76 3.41 -16.01
CA LEU A 126 -8.32 2.34 -15.22
C LEU A 126 -7.42 2.00 -14.03
N GLY A 127 -6.11 1.84 -14.28
CA GLY A 127 -5.13 1.60 -13.24
C GLY A 127 -5.12 2.69 -12.16
N ASN A 128 -5.13 3.96 -12.54
CA ASN A 128 -5.17 5.07 -11.60
C ASN A 128 -6.46 5.07 -10.74
N VAL A 129 -7.61 4.70 -11.31
CA VAL A 129 -8.87 4.61 -10.57
C VAL A 129 -8.82 3.46 -9.56
N ILE A 130 -8.30 2.29 -9.96
CA ILE A 130 -8.15 1.12 -9.08
C ILE A 130 -7.20 1.45 -7.92
N ILE A 131 -6.03 2.02 -8.21
CA ILE A 131 -5.05 2.43 -7.19
C ILE A 131 -5.71 3.36 -6.17
N ARG A 132 -6.35 4.42 -6.66
CA ARG A 132 -7.04 5.38 -5.79
C ARG A 132 -8.09 4.72 -4.92
N HIS A 133 -8.85 3.78 -5.47
CA HIS A 133 -9.89 3.08 -4.74
C HIS A 133 -9.30 2.19 -3.65
N VAL A 134 -8.33 1.33 -3.98
CA VAL A 134 -7.68 0.42 -3.03
C VAL A 134 -7.01 1.19 -1.90
N ASP A 135 -6.25 2.23 -2.22
CA ASP A 135 -5.59 3.05 -1.21
C ASP A 135 -6.59 3.78 -0.30
N THR A 136 -7.71 4.28 -0.87
CA THR A 136 -8.76 4.93 -0.07
C THR A 136 -9.41 3.95 0.89
N VAL A 137 -9.74 2.74 0.44
CA VAL A 137 -10.35 1.69 1.27
C VAL A 137 -9.37 1.25 2.35
N ALA A 138 -8.12 0.94 1.98
CA ALA A 138 -7.10 0.51 2.93
C ALA A 138 -6.87 1.58 4.02
N TRP A 139 -6.73 2.85 3.61
CA TRP A 139 -6.59 3.94 4.56
C TRP A 139 -7.81 4.12 5.45
N GLY A 140 -9.02 3.97 4.90
CA GLY A 140 -10.27 4.00 5.68
C GLY A 140 -10.31 2.92 6.76
N VAL A 141 -9.87 1.70 6.45
CA VAL A 141 -9.78 0.61 7.42
C VAL A 141 -8.71 0.89 8.47
N ILE A 142 -7.50 1.26 8.07
CA ILE A 142 -6.40 1.59 8.98
C ILE A 142 -6.84 2.69 9.96
N SER A 143 -7.36 3.81 9.46
CA SER A 143 -7.77 4.93 10.28
C SER A 143 -8.93 4.63 11.23
N SER A 144 -9.80 3.66 10.89
CA SER A 144 -10.89 3.22 11.75
C SER A 144 -10.47 2.24 12.85
N LYS A 145 -9.42 1.46 12.60
CA LYS A 145 -8.95 0.40 13.51
C LYS A 145 -7.83 0.87 14.42
N VAL A 146 -6.96 1.74 13.94
CA VAL A 146 -5.87 2.31 14.73
C VAL A 146 -6.40 3.51 15.51
N THR A 147 -6.82 3.28 16.74
CA THR A 147 -7.40 4.30 17.63
C THR A 147 -6.42 4.86 18.65
N SER A 148 -5.23 4.28 18.75
CA SER A 148 -4.22 4.72 19.69
C SER A 148 -3.59 6.04 19.25
N THR A 149 -3.77 7.08 20.05
CA THR A 149 -3.24 8.42 19.80
C THR A 149 -2.35 8.88 20.94
N GLU A 150 -1.26 9.56 20.59
CA GLU A 150 -0.36 10.19 21.56
C GLU A 150 -0.35 11.68 21.32
N THR A 151 -0.46 12.47 22.40
CA THR A 151 -0.40 13.92 22.31
C THR A 151 1.05 14.38 22.30
N SER A 152 1.42 15.20 21.33
CA SER A 152 2.73 15.83 21.25
C SER A 152 2.62 17.34 21.09
N ALA A 153 3.70 18.06 21.39
CA ALA A 153 3.82 19.46 21.00
C ALA A 153 3.79 19.58 19.46
N ALA A 154 3.41 20.77 18.99
CA ALA A 154 3.48 21.04 17.55
C ALA A 154 4.92 20.87 17.03
N TRP A 155 5.06 20.34 15.83
CA TRP A 155 6.37 20.12 15.20
C TRP A 155 6.91 21.41 14.55
N ASP A 156 7.06 22.45 15.38
CA ASP A 156 7.57 23.75 14.92
C ASP A 156 9.11 23.84 14.98
N THR A 157 9.73 22.87 15.63
CA THR A 157 11.19 22.73 15.70
C THR A 157 11.62 21.28 15.45
N PRO A 158 12.82 21.06 14.90
CA PRO A 158 13.36 19.72 14.72
C PRO A 158 13.41 18.92 16.03
N GLY A 159 13.76 19.59 17.13
CA GLY A 159 13.81 18.97 18.45
C GLY A 159 12.46 18.45 18.92
N ALA A 160 11.38 19.22 18.73
CA ALA A 160 10.04 18.79 19.11
C ALA A 160 9.58 17.56 18.31
N ALA A 161 9.92 17.48 17.02
CA ALA A 161 9.60 16.33 16.19
C ALA A 161 10.38 15.09 16.64
N VAL A 162 11.68 15.23 16.91
CA VAL A 162 12.53 14.13 17.41
C VAL A 162 12.03 13.62 18.76
N GLU A 163 11.73 14.54 19.67
CA GLU A 163 11.20 14.23 21.00
C GLU A 163 9.87 13.44 20.90
N ALA A 164 8.93 13.92 20.08
CA ALA A 164 7.64 13.26 19.88
C ALA A 164 7.80 11.84 19.34
N VAL A 165 8.58 11.66 18.28
CA VAL A 165 8.83 10.34 17.68
C VAL A 165 9.50 9.39 18.67
N THR A 166 10.55 9.88 19.36
CA THR A 166 11.29 9.04 20.33
C THR A 166 10.41 8.66 21.51
N ARG A 167 9.59 9.58 22.01
CA ARG A 167 8.66 9.31 23.10
C ARG A 167 7.64 8.22 22.72
N ILE A 168 7.04 8.34 21.54
CA ILE A 168 6.07 7.34 21.05
C ILE A 168 6.72 5.96 20.90
N ARG A 169 7.91 5.90 20.31
CA ARG A 169 8.65 4.64 20.17
C ARG A 169 8.99 4.02 21.52
N ASN A 170 9.46 4.81 22.47
CA ASN A 170 9.76 4.33 23.82
C ASN A 170 8.50 3.86 24.53
N ALA A 171 7.40 4.61 24.48
CA ALA A 171 6.13 4.20 25.06
C ALA A 171 5.63 2.87 24.52
N ARG A 172 5.86 2.60 23.23
CA ARG A 172 5.51 1.29 22.63
C ARG A 172 6.50 0.19 23.03
N ALA A 173 7.77 0.48 23.10
CA ALA A 173 8.79 -0.47 23.56
C ALA A 173 8.58 -0.90 25.03
N GLU A 174 8.13 0.03 25.89
CA GLU A 174 7.83 -0.25 27.29
C GLU A 174 6.67 -1.26 27.46
N LEU A 175 5.77 -1.37 26.49
CA LEU A 175 4.72 -2.40 26.49
C LEU A 175 5.28 -3.82 26.30
N GLY A 176 6.53 -3.98 25.87
CA GLY A 176 7.17 -5.28 25.69
C GLY A 176 6.57 -6.14 24.57
N THR A 177 5.74 -5.56 23.71
CA THR A 177 5.01 -6.29 22.65
C THR A 177 5.85 -6.60 21.42
N GLY A 178 7.12 -6.15 21.37
CA GLY A 178 7.99 -6.34 20.22
C GLY A 178 7.65 -5.45 19.03
N LEU A 179 6.71 -4.50 19.17
CA LEU A 179 6.35 -3.56 18.12
C LEU A 179 7.49 -2.58 17.86
N ASP A 180 7.99 -2.52 16.63
CA ASP A 180 8.97 -1.53 16.18
C ASP A 180 8.33 -0.57 15.16
N LEU A 181 8.04 0.64 15.60
CA LEU A 181 7.50 1.66 14.73
C LEU A 181 8.59 2.13 13.76
N SER A 182 8.60 1.56 12.58
CA SER A 182 9.62 1.75 11.53
C SER A 182 9.22 2.73 10.44
N THR A 183 7.94 3.02 10.30
CA THR A 183 7.40 3.81 9.19
C THR A 183 6.56 4.98 9.67
N ILE A 184 6.76 6.14 9.06
CA ILE A 184 5.95 7.33 9.29
C ILE A 184 5.26 7.77 8.00
N VAL A 185 3.96 8.03 8.10
CA VAL A 185 3.13 8.51 6.99
C VAL A 185 2.58 9.89 7.33
N LEU A 186 2.78 10.83 6.45
CA LEU A 186 2.31 12.21 6.58
C LEU A 186 1.43 12.63 5.40
N PRO A 187 0.43 13.50 5.64
CA PRO A 187 -0.19 14.23 4.54
C PRO A 187 0.85 15.07 3.79
N GLY A 188 0.77 15.13 2.46
CA GLY A 188 1.78 15.83 1.64
C GLY A 188 2.02 17.29 2.06
N ALA A 189 0.97 18.01 2.47
CA ALA A 189 1.10 19.39 2.95
C ALA A 189 1.90 19.49 4.26
N GLN A 190 1.73 18.53 5.18
CA GLN A 190 2.48 18.49 6.43
C GLN A 190 3.93 18.07 6.20
N TYR A 191 4.14 17.13 5.29
CA TYR A 191 5.48 16.73 4.86
C TYR A 191 6.27 17.91 4.29
N ALA A 192 5.66 18.72 3.42
CA ALA A 192 6.28 19.91 2.86
C ALA A 192 6.64 20.94 3.95
N LYS A 193 5.74 21.18 4.91
CA LYS A 193 6.01 22.06 6.06
C LYS A 193 7.15 21.54 6.92
N PHE A 194 7.17 20.25 7.16
CA PHE A 194 8.21 19.62 7.97
C PHE A 194 9.59 19.76 7.31
N ILE A 195 9.69 19.48 6.00
CA ILE A 195 10.95 19.71 5.26
C ILE A 195 11.34 21.18 5.30
N GLY A 196 10.41 22.10 5.04
CA GLY A 196 10.67 23.53 5.11
C GLY A 196 11.23 23.97 6.47
N MET A 197 10.66 23.49 7.56
CA MET A 197 11.14 23.74 8.92
C MET A 197 12.56 23.20 9.14
N LEU A 198 12.88 22.00 8.64
CA LEU A 198 14.23 21.44 8.73
C LEU A 198 15.25 22.27 7.96
N VAL A 199 14.87 22.78 6.78
CA VAL A 199 15.72 23.71 5.98
C VAL A 199 15.97 25.00 6.75
N ASP A 200 14.94 25.66 7.24
CA ASP A 200 15.03 26.93 7.95
C ASP A 200 15.90 26.85 9.22
N LYS A 201 15.84 25.73 9.91
CA LYS A 201 16.63 25.50 11.13
C LYS A 201 18.03 24.91 10.86
N GLY A 202 18.38 24.67 9.60
CA GLY A 202 19.67 24.08 9.23
C GLY A 202 19.90 22.67 9.77
N ALA A 203 18.82 21.94 10.05
CA ALA A 203 18.86 20.60 10.64
C ALA A 203 19.07 19.49 9.61
N LEU A 204 19.25 19.84 8.34
CA LEU A 204 19.48 18.87 7.27
C LEU A 204 20.97 18.49 7.17
N PRO A 205 21.27 17.23 6.86
CA PRO A 205 22.65 16.82 6.57
C PRO A 205 23.24 17.66 5.44
N ARG A 206 24.46 18.13 5.61
CA ARG A 206 25.16 18.94 4.59
C ARG A 206 25.76 18.10 3.45
N GLU A 207 25.63 16.79 3.53
CA GLU A 207 26.21 15.84 2.58
C GLU A 207 25.22 15.45 1.47
N ASN A 208 25.68 14.67 0.51
CA ASN A 208 25.11 14.36 -0.83
C ASN A 208 23.60 14.04 -0.96
N ALA A 209 22.87 13.88 0.13
CA ALA A 209 21.44 13.63 0.15
C ALA A 209 20.65 14.82 0.72
N ASN A 210 21.01 16.05 0.36
CA ASN A 210 20.33 17.24 0.87
C ASN A 210 18.86 17.27 0.40
N PRO A 211 17.88 17.07 1.29
CA PRO A 211 16.46 17.10 0.95
C PRO A 211 15.99 18.43 0.35
N ALA A 212 16.69 19.52 0.64
CA ALA A 212 16.41 20.83 0.05
C ALA A 212 16.63 20.84 -1.47
N LEU A 213 17.54 19.99 -1.97
CA LEU A 213 17.79 19.85 -3.42
C LEU A 213 16.88 18.80 -4.05
N ASN A 214 16.57 17.73 -3.34
CA ASN A 214 15.83 16.58 -3.85
C ASN A 214 14.34 16.58 -3.47
N GLY A 215 13.92 17.44 -2.54
CA GLY A 215 12.53 17.52 -2.06
C GLY A 215 12.06 16.28 -1.27
N THR A 216 12.98 15.39 -0.90
CA THR A 216 12.68 14.14 -0.19
C THR A 216 13.49 14.03 1.08
N MET A 217 12.92 13.44 2.12
CA MET A 217 13.67 13.12 3.33
C MET A 217 14.70 12.03 3.05
N PRO A 218 15.86 12.07 3.71
CA PRO A 218 16.79 10.95 3.67
C PRO A 218 16.07 9.67 4.10
N VAL A 219 16.29 8.60 3.36
CA VAL A 219 15.80 7.28 3.75
C VAL A 219 16.37 6.98 5.14
N ASN A 220 15.49 6.59 6.08
CA ASN A 220 15.83 6.31 7.49
C ASN A 220 16.18 7.53 8.37
N ALA A 221 15.70 8.71 8.07
CA ALA A 221 15.79 9.81 9.03
C ALA A 221 15.09 9.43 10.35
N LEU A 222 15.76 9.59 11.47
CA LEU A 222 15.30 9.15 12.80
C LEU A 222 15.06 7.63 12.93
N GLY A 223 15.67 6.82 12.08
CA GLY A 223 15.40 5.38 12.00
C GLY A 223 14.01 5.04 11.45
N LEU A 224 13.35 5.96 10.76
CA LEU A 224 12.02 5.80 10.18
C LEU A 224 12.06 5.93 8.67
N THR A 225 11.24 5.13 8.00
CA THR A 225 10.95 5.30 6.57
C THR A 225 9.85 6.35 6.42
N TRP A 226 10.18 7.46 5.74
CA TRP A 226 9.26 8.58 5.54
C TRP A 226 8.51 8.42 4.22
N THR A 227 7.19 8.42 4.30
CA THR A 227 6.33 8.36 3.12
C THR A 227 5.17 9.33 3.21
N THR A 228 4.61 9.66 2.05
CA THR A 228 3.44 10.54 1.96
C THR A 228 2.36 9.89 1.13
N SER A 229 1.09 10.16 1.47
CA SER A 229 -0.02 9.73 0.64
C SER A 229 -1.08 10.82 0.55
N PRO A 230 -1.68 11.01 -0.64
CA PRO A 230 -2.80 11.92 -0.81
C PRO A 230 -4.08 11.42 -0.12
N HIS A 231 -4.13 10.14 0.27
CA HIS A 231 -5.28 9.52 0.94
C HIS A 231 -5.26 9.72 2.45
N VAL A 232 -4.12 10.12 3.02
CA VAL A 232 -4.01 10.43 4.44
C VAL A 232 -4.75 11.73 4.72
N THR A 233 -5.83 11.62 5.48
CA THR A 233 -6.64 12.76 5.92
C THR A 233 -6.19 13.25 7.29
N GLY A 234 -6.34 14.54 7.53
CA GLY A 234 -5.94 15.15 8.81
C GLY A 234 -4.62 15.92 8.71
N LYS A 235 -4.05 16.24 9.87
CA LYS A 235 -2.80 17.00 10.00
C LYS A 235 -1.73 16.22 10.74
N ASP A 236 -2.10 15.13 11.39
CA ASP A 236 -1.24 14.42 12.31
C ASP A 236 -0.42 13.36 11.58
N PRO A 237 0.82 13.14 11.98
CA PRO A 237 1.63 12.05 11.47
C PRO A 237 1.13 10.71 12.02
N TRP A 238 1.26 9.67 11.22
CA TRP A 238 0.96 8.31 11.58
C TRP A 238 2.23 7.48 11.62
N LEU A 239 2.46 6.77 12.71
CA LEU A 239 3.60 5.87 12.87
C LEU A 239 3.10 4.44 12.86
N PHE A 240 3.77 3.61 12.07
CA PHE A 240 3.40 2.21 11.86
C PHE A 240 4.58 1.28 12.02
N ASP A 241 4.25 0.11 12.52
CA ASP A 241 5.02 -1.11 12.30
C ASP A 241 4.39 -1.83 11.10
N THR A 242 5.07 -1.83 9.97
CA THR A 242 4.54 -2.41 8.73
C THR A 242 4.49 -3.94 8.76
N GLU A 243 5.24 -4.58 9.64
CA GLU A 243 5.24 -6.03 9.79
C GLU A 243 4.03 -6.50 10.62
N GLN A 244 3.60 -5.69 11.59
CA GLN A 244 2.54 -6.02 12.54
C GLN A 244 1.19 -5.35 12.23
N LEU A 245 1.16 -4.38 11.30
CA LEU A 245 -0.06 -3.62 10.99
C LEU A 245 -1.18 -4.50 10.44
N GLY A 246 -0.82 -5.53 9.66
CA GLY A 246 -1.77 -6.44 9.05
C GLY A 246 -1.47 -6.75 7.59
N GLY A 247 -2.47 -7.24 6.88
CA GLY A 247 -2.32 -7.64 5.49
C GLY A 247 -3.57 -7.46 4.65
N MET A 248 -3.42 -7.73 3.37
CA MET A 248 -4.51 -7.76 2.41
C MET A 248 -4.78 -9.20 1.98
N ALA A 249 -6.06 -9.50 1.79
CA ALA A 249 -6.51 -10.79 1.29
C ALA A 249 -7.04 -10.63 -0.12
N ASP A 250 -6.52 -11.43 -1.04
CA ASP A 250 -6.90 -11.41 -2.44
C ASP A 250 -7.54 -12.73 -2.86
N GLU A 251 -8.64 -12.66 -3.58
CA GLU A 251 -9.27 -13.82 -4.22
C GLU A 251 -8.94 -13.82 -5.72
N LYS A 252 -8.37 -14.90 -6.20
CA LYS A 252 -8.03 -15.06 -7.62
C LYS A 252 -9.30 -15.40 -8.41
N LEU A 253 -9.91 -14.40 -9.00
CA LEU A 253 -11.03 -14.55 -9.91
C LEU A 253 -10.56 -14.43 -11.37
N ASN A 254 -11.16 -15.24 -12.25
CA ASN A 254 -10.94 -15.06 -13.68
C ASN A 254 -11.61 -13.75 -14.13
N SER A 255 -10.84 -12.90 -14.80
CA SER A 255 -11.41 -11.71 -15.46
C SER A 255 -12.38 -12.15 -16.56
N PRO A 256 -13.54 -11.49 -16.73
CA PRO A 256 -14.45 -11.76 -17.83
C PRO A 256 -13.82 -11.54 -19.22
N GLY A 257 -12.72 -10.82 -19.29
CA GLY A 257 -11.95 -10.64 -20.52
C GLY A 257 -12.55 -9.59 -21.44
N TYR A 258 -12.03 -9.59 -22.64
CA TYR A 258 -12.44 -8.71 -23.72
C TYR A 258 -13.66 -9.27 -24.45
N ALA A 259 -14.66 -8.45 -24.67
CA ALA A 259 -15.83 -8.78 -25.46
C ALA A 259 -16.03 -7.73 -26.56
N SER A 260 -16.16 -8.19 -27.81
CA SER A 260 -16.58 -7.36 -28.92
C SER A 260 -18.11 -7.34 -28.96
N ALA A 261 -18.68 -6.15 -28.94
CA ALA A 261 -20.13 -5.98 -29.13
C ALA A 261 -20.45 -6.14 -30.62
N GLY A 262 -20.85 -7.34 -31.03
CA GLY A 262 -21.15 -7.65 -32.43
C GLY A 262 -22.16 -6.68 -33.04
N GLY A 263 -21.76 -6.02 -34.13
CA GLY A 263 -22.59 -5.06 -34.85
C GLY A 263 -22.52 -3.61 -34.35
N THR A 264 -21.73 -3.31 -33.34
CA THR A 264 -21.42 -1.94 -32.90
C THR A 264 -19.91 -1.75 -32.96
N ASN A 265 -19.44 -0.58 -33.37
CA ASN A 265 -18.01 -0.23 -33.39
C ASN A 265 -17.49 0.09 -31.98
N ILE A 266 -17.89 -0.69 -30.99
CA ILE A 266 -17.56 -0.48 -29.57
C ILE A 266 -16.97 -1.76 -29.01
N GLU A 267 -15.80 -1.66 -28.44
CA GLU A 267 -15.12 -2.75 -27.75
C GLU A 267 -14.99 -2.43 -26.27
N SER A 268 -15.44 -3.35 -25.41
CA SER A 268 -15.42 -3.20 -23.96
C SER A 268 -14.26 -3.96 -23.34
N LEU A 269 -13.51 -3.27 -22.47
CA LEU A 269 -12.49 -3.83 -21.59
C LEU A 269 -13.03 -3.84 -20.16
N SER A 270 -13.12 -4.99 -19.55
CA SER A 270 -13.53 -5.17 -18.15
C SER A 270 -12.51 -5.94 -17.33
#